data_1908c63b388d35f358a2e42afad203c1
#
_entry.id   1908c63b388d35f358a2e42afad203c1
#
_cell.length_a   1.000
_cell.length_b   1.000
_cell.length_c   1.000
_cell.angle_alpha   90.00
_cell.angle_beta   90.00
_cell.angle_gamma   90.00
#
_symmetry.space_group_name_H-M   'P 1'
#
loop_
_entity.id
_entity.type
_entity.pdbx_description
1 polymer ?
#
loop_
_entity_poly.entity_id
_entity_poly.type
_entity_poly.pdbx_seq_one_letter_code
_entity_poly.pdbx_strand_id
1 'polypeptide(L)'
;MHHEGGYTPFTITVDSSDYLDDGLELVVRAQDRLDAVDQPRGKQDWQENPHGIWYHSVVGIWRDVWMEVVPEGYIESLTWSWDIENAQVTCDIALSGLRETSGDIDPIEASLTLELAGETLAASMVRMRSRSLRLVAQIPGLANRQEWGRLLWSPAHPNLINARICVGDDEVVSYVGIRDVSLSHRYLEINHQPTYLRGVLDQGYWPSSYFTAPSPQALKADLELARDMGFNFVRIHERSADRRTLTWADRMGMMVWGESASAYAFSDRAVSVTTQEWHDLVLRDRNHPSLIVWVPFNESWGVDLIVTSPKQQAFVRSVVALTEALDGTRPVIANDGWEQLETPIVTTHDYGVYGEQLRVNYRDREAVAELVNGVGPQGRKI
;
A
#
# COMPACT_ATOMS: atom_id res chain seq x y z
N MET A 1 -10.01 12.86 20.98
CA MET A 1 -9.98 11.80 19.94
C MET A 1 -9.23 10.58 20.47
N HIS A 2 -9.58 9.38 20.02
CA HIS A 2 -8.86 8.13 20.29
C HIS A 2 -8.54 7.45 18.96
N HIS A 3 -7.33 6.95 18.82
CA HIS A 3 -6.86 6.17 17.68
C HIS A 3 -6.15 4.91 18.21
N GLU A 4 -6.40 3.76 17.61
CA GLU A 4 -5.70 2.51 17.86
C GLU A 4 -5.07 2.04 16.54
N GLY A 5 -3.78 1.69 16.59
CA GLY A 5 -2.99 1.27 15.43
C GLY A 5 -1.68 2.02 15.33
N GLY A 6 -0.59 1.29 15.14
CA GLY A 6 0.77 1.84 15.10
C GLY A 6 1.26 2.18 13.68
N TYR A 7 0.57 1.68 12.65
CA TYR A 7 1.05 1.73 11.26
C TYR A 7 0.16 2.56 10.33
N THR A 8 -0.95 3.08 10.84
CA THR A 8 -1.92 3.88 10.09
C THR A 8 -1.96 5.32 10.57
N PRO A 9 -2.25 6.28 9.69
CA PRO A 9 -2.40 7.69 10.07
C PRO A 9 -3.73 7.94 10.76
N PHE A 10 -3.81 9.06 11.49
CA PHE A 10 -5.06 9.60 12.00
C PHE A 10 -5.09 11.12 11.79
N THR A 11 -6.29 11.67 11.68
CA THR A 11 -6.55 13.09 11.44
C THR A 11 -7.42 13.67 12.55
N ILE A 12 -7.10 14.86 13.00
CA ILE A 12 -7.91 15.64 13.94
C ILE A 12 -8.35 16.90 13.22
N THR A 13 -9.65 17.10 13.10
CA THR A 13 -10.21 18.35 12.58
C THR A 13 -10.46 19.32 13.73
N VAL A 14 -10.05 20.56 13.57
CA VAL A 14 -10.16 21.63 14.56
C VAL A 14 -10.81 22.84 13.89
N ASP A 15 -11.79 23.45 14.54
CA ASP A 15 -12.37 24.69 14.05
C ASP A 15 -11.41 25.85 14.30
N SER A 16 -11.08 26.61 13.25
CA SER A 16 -10.17 27.77 13.38
C SER A 16 -10.70 28.89 14.29
N SER A 17 -12.02 28.97 14.45
CA SER A 17 -12.64 29.97 15.35
C SER A 17 -12.31 29.75 16.84
N ASP A 18 -11.92 28.52 17.20
CA ASP A 18 -11.59 28.14 18.58
C ASP A 18 -10.20 28.67 19.03
N TYR A 19 -9.36 29.21 18.12
CA TYR A 19 -7.93 29.44 18.36
C TYR A 19 -7.40 30.80 17.91
N LEU A 20 -8.27 31.80 17.73
CA LEU A 20 -7.90 33.04 17.06
C LEU A 20 -6.89 33.94 17.84
N ASP A 21 -6.77 33.81 19.16
CA ASP A 21 -5.99 34.79 19.97
C ASP A 21 -4.76 34.18 20.68
N ASP A 22 -4.76 32.89 21.09
CA ASP A 22 -3.73 32.32 21.97
C ASP A 22 -2.93 31.16 21.36
N GLY A 23 -3.20 30.75 20.12
CA GLY A 23 -2.60 29.59 19.47
C GLY A 23 -3.26 28.28 19.90
N LEU A 24 -2.87 27.18 19.22
CA LEU A 24 -3.34 25.82 19.46
C LEU A 24 -2.27 25.01 20.20
N GLU A 25 -2.60 24.52 21.40
CA GLU A 25 -1.79 23.52 22.10
C GLU A 25 -2.34 22.13 21.81
N LEU A 26 -1.53 21.27 21.19
CA LEU A 26 -1.87 19.88 20.91
C LEU A 26 -1.12 18.95 21.86
N VAL A 27 -1.85 18.21 22.69
CA VAL A 27 -1.29 17.20 23.60
C VAL A 27 -1.61 15.82 23.05
N VAL A 28 -0.57 15.05 22.74
CA VAL A 28 -0.68 13.66 22.27
C VAL A 28 -0.14 12.73 23.34
N ARG A 29 -0.97 11.77 23.77
CA ARG A 29 -0.55 10.66 24.62
C ARG A 29 -0.47 9.41 23.79
N ALA A 30 0.73 8.86 23.62
CA ALA A 30 0.95 7.53 23.04
C ALA A 30 1.15 6.49 24.15
N GLN A 31 0.58 5.31 23.94
CA GLN A 31 0.74 4.16 24.84
C GLN A 31 0.90 2.89 24.01
N ASP A 32 1.97 2.15 24.26
CA ASP A 32 2.16 0.81 23.73
C ASP A 32 2.51 -0.14 24.89
N ARG A 33 2.06 -1.37 24.77
CA ARG A 33 2.42 -2.44 25.69
C ARG A 33 3.50 -3.28 25.04
N LEU A 34 4.72 -3.22 25.58
CA LEU A 34 5.87 -3.94 25.04
C LEU A 34 5.60 -5.45 24.91
N ASP A 35 4.93 -6.03 25.91
CA ASP A 35 4.62 -7.47 26.02
C ASP A 35 3.38 -7.92 25.20
N ALA A 36 2.66 -6.98 24.56
CA ALA A 36 1.48 -7.32 23.77
C ALA A 36 1.89 -7.91 22.43
N VAL A 37 1.79 -9.21 22.29
CA VAL A 37 2.13 -9.97 21.07
C VAL A 37 0.93 -10.23 20.15
N ASP A 38 -0.27 -9.86 20.58
CA ASP A 38 -1.53 -9.98 19.85
C ASP A 38 -1.97 -8.65 19.20
N GLN A 39 -0.99 -7.87 18.76
CA GLN A 39 -1.16 -6.64 17.98
C GLN A 39 -0.11 -6.59 16.88
N PRO A 40 -0.33 -5.84 15.76
CA PRO A 40 0.66 -5.65 14.71
C PRO A 40 1.94 -5.03 15.28
N ARG A 41 3.04 -5.77 15.28
CA ARG A 41 4.34 -5.33 15.75
C ARG A 41 5.40 -5.32 14.65
N GLY A 42 5.27 -6.21 13.70
CA GLY A 42 6.29 -6.39 12.68
C GLY A 42 7.64 -6.78 13.31
N LYS A 43 8.70 -6.14 12.88
CA LYS A 43 10.06 -6.42 13.41
C LYS A 43 10.37 -5.74 14.75
N GLN A 44 9.39 -5.15 15.43
CA GLN A 44 9.59 -4.59 16.78
C GLN A 44 9.55 -5.70 17.83
N ASP A 45 10.61 -5.79 18.62
CA ASP A 45 10.73 -6.79 19.69
C ASP A 45 9.71 -6.54 20.81
N TRP A 46 9.25 -7.63 21.43
CA TRP A 46 8.41 -7.60 22.63
C TRP A 46 9.21 -7.81 23.94
N GLN A 47 10.52 -7.88 23.83
CA GLN A 47 11.45 -7.90 24.95
C GLN A 47 12.14 -6.54 25.08
N GLU A 48 12.59 -6.23 26.29
CA GLU A 48 13.30 -4.98 26.56
C GLU A 48 14.60 -4.87 25.75
N ASN A 49 15.31 -6.00 25.61
CA ASN A 49 16.51 -6.09 24.79
C ASN A 49 16.20 -6.89 23.52
N PRO A 50 16.47 -6.33 22.34
CA PRO A 50 16.24 -7.00 21.08
C PRO A 50 16.93 -8.36 20.99
N HIS A 51 16.22 -9.35 20.43
CA HIS A 51 16.77 -10.68 20.27
C HIS A 51 16.48 -11.25 18.87
N GLY A 52 17.28 -12.23 18.46
CA GLY A 52 17.09 -12.95 17.19
C GLY A 52 17.07 -12.02 16.00
N ILE A 53 15.91 -11.92 15.36
CA ILE A 53 15.68 -11.16 14.13
C ILE A 53 14.85 -9.88 14.34
N TRP A 54 14.60 -9.49 15.57
CA TRP A 54 13.79 -8.31 15.91
C TRP A 54 14.67 -7.15 16.36
N TYR A 55 14.12 -5.95 16.27
CA TYR A 55 14.75 -4.68 16.58
C TYR A 55 14.12 -4.02 17.78
N HIS A 56 14.74 -2.97 18.30
CA HIS A 56 14.17 -2.16 19.37
C HIS A 56 12.76 -1.69 19.02
N SER A 57 11.83 -1.84 19.97
CA SER A 57 10.51 -1.25 19.85
C SER A 57 10.57 0.26 20.02
N VAL A 58 9.62 0.95 19.39
CA VAL A 58 9.44 2.39 19.49
C VAL A 58 8.02 2.70 19.95
N VAL A 59 7.87 3.76 20.73
CA VAL A 59 6.56 4.22 21.21
C VAL A 59 6.42 5.69 20.87
N GLY A 60 5.22 6.10 20.41
CA GLY A 60 4.93 7.48 20.08
C GLY A 60 4.73 7.72 18.60
N ILE A 61 4.67 8.98 18.24
CA ILE A 61 4.55 9.40 16.84
C ILE A 61 5.91 9.22 16.17
N TRP A 62 5.99 8.30 15.21
CA TRP A 62 7.24 7.94 14.54
C TRP A 62 7.33 8.40 13.07
N ARG A 63 6.27 9.05 12.57
CA ARG A 63 6.21 9.69 11.26
C ARG A 63 5.81 11.15 11.38
N ASP A 64 5.83 11.87 10.26
CA ASP A 64 5.56 13.30 10.21
C ASP A 64 4.18 13.64 10.75
N VAL A 65 4.14 14.80 11.41
CA VAL A 65 2.92 15.51 11.81
C VAL A 65 2.87 16.79 11.00
N TRP A 66 1.73 17.05 10.38
CA TRP A 66 1.51 18.29 9.64
C TRP A 66 0.10 18.81 9.87
N MET A 67 -0.12 20.03 9.52
CA MET A 67 -1.41 20.69 9.59
C MET A 67 -1.75 21.28 8.21
N GLU A 68 -2.98 21.12 7.81
CA GLU A 68 -3.54 21.70 6.60
C GLU A 68 -4.67 22.64 6.96
N VAL A 69 -4.75 23.79 6.29
CA VAL A 69 -5.91 24.68 6.37
C VAL A 69 -6.79 24.36 5.17
N VAL A 70 -7.98 23.89 5.45
CA VAL A 70 -8.93 23.48 4.41
C VAL A 70 -10.17 24.40 4.42
N PRO A 71 -10.81 24.64 3.28
CA PRO A 71 -12.07 25.38 3.22
C PRO A 71 -13.20 24.58 3.86
N GLU A 72 -14.32 25.24 4.05
CA GLU A 72 -15.56 24.55 4.35
C GLU A 72 -15.98 23.71 3.14
N GLY A 73 -16.11 22.39 3.32
CA GLY A 73 -16.30 21.45 2.22
C GLY A 73 -14.99 21.19 1.47
N TYR A 74 -14.24 20.18 1.89
CA TYR A 74 -12.94 19.84 1.34
C TYR A 74 -12.87 18.39 0.89
N ILE A 75 -11.88 18.09 0.05
CA ILE A 75 -11.57 16.75 -0.44
C ILE A 75 -10.86 15.96 0.67
N GLU A 76 -11.56 14.98 1.25
CA GLU A 76 -11.03 14.12 2.29
C GLU A 76 -10.17 13.00 1.72
N SER A 77 -10.62 12.39 0.62
CA SER A 77 -9.89 11.30 -0.02
C SER A 77 -10.16 11.21 -1.52
N LEU A 78 -9.17 10.64 -2.22
CA LEU A 78 -9.22 10.33 -3.65
C LEU A 78 -8.96 8.84 -3.87
N THR A 79 -9.67 8.24 -4.82
CA THR A 79 -9.38 6.90 -5.30
C THR A 79 -9.35 6.87 -6.81
N TRP A 80 -8.23 6.41 -7.36
CA TRP A 80 -8.05 6.24 -8.78
C TRP A 80 -8.44 4.84 -9.24
N SER A 81 -9.14 4.77 -10.37
CA SER A 81 -9.33 3.55 -11.13
C SER A 81 -9.30 3.86 -12.63
N TRP A 82 -9.05 2.84 -13.43
CA TRP A 82 -8.96 3.00 -14.88
C TRP A 82 -9.44 1.76 -15.62
N ASP A 83 -9.92 2.00 -16.81
CA ASP A 83 -10.28 0.97 -17.78
C ASP A 83 -9.54 1.29 -19.09
N ILE A 84 -8.47 0.53 -19.34
CA ILE A 84 -7.60 0.77 -20.51
C ILE A 84 -8.36 0.48 -21.82
N GLU A 85 -9.22 -0.56 -21.83
CA GLU A 85 -9.98 -0.96 -23.01
C GLU A 85 -11.01 0.10 -23.41
N ASN A 86 -11.68 0.69 -22.43
CA ASN A 86 -12.66 1.76 -22.62
C ASN A 86 -12.03 3.16 -22.57
N ALA A 87 -10.71 3.25 -22.47
CA ALA A 87 -9.94 4.51 -22.44
C ALA A 87 -10.39 5.48 -21.33
N GLN A 88 -10.76 4.96 -20.17
CA GLN A 88 -11.31 5.74 -19.06
C GLN A 88 -10.36 5.80 -17.88
N VAL A 89 -10.32 6.97 -17.23
CA VAL A 89 -9.76 7.18 -15.90
C VAL A 89 -10.86 7.73 -15.01
N THR A 90 -11.00 7.15 -13.84
CA THR A 90 -12.02 7.53 -12.86
C THR A 90 -11.35 7.99 -11.57
N CYS A 91 -11.83 9.11 -11.03
CA CYS A 91 -11.49 9.61 -9.72
C CYS A 91 -12.74 9.57 -8.83
N ASP A 92 -12.77 8.69 -7.86
CA ASP A 92 -13.76 8.68 -6.79
C ASP A 92 -13.27 9.58 -5.65
N ILE A 93 -14.11 10.52 -5.23
CA ILE A 93 -13.78 11.57 -4.25
C ILE A 93 -14.76 11.47 -3.09
N ALA A 94 -14.23 11.46 -1.86
CA ALA A 94 -15.01 11.69 -0.66
C ALA A 94 -14.77 13.11 -0.16
N LEU A 95 -15.85 13.77 0.28
CA LEU A 95 -15.84 15.13 0.80
C LEU A 95 -16.18 15.15 2.29
N SER A 96 -15.54 16.04 3.02
CA SER A 96 -15.81 16.30 4.42
C SER A 96 -16.08 17.79 4.65
N GLY A 97 -16.55 18.18 5.84
CA GLY A 97 -16.79 19.58 6.23
C GLY A 97 -17.93 20.29 5.50
N LEU A 98 -18.78 19.58 4.74
CA LEU A 98 -19.89 20.18 4.01
C LEU A 98 -21.02 20.63 4.96
N ARG A 99 -21.52 21.85 4.78
CA ARG A 99 -22.74 22.32 5.43
C ARG A 99 -23.98 21.69 4.80
N GLU A 100 -24.93 21.33 5.65
CA GLU A 100 -26.26 20.96 5.26
C GLU A 100 -27.21 22.13 5.55
N THR A 101 -27.85 22.65 4.51
CA THR A 101 -28.88 23.69 4.65
C THR A 101 -30.24 23.01 4.52
N SER A 102 -31.00 22.98 5.62
CA SER A 102 -32.34 22.34 5.65
C SER A 102 -32.38 20.86 5.28
N GLY A 103 -31.30 20.10 5.53
CA GLY A 103 -31.17 18.69 5.22
C GLY A 103 -30.73 18.40 3.78
N ASP A 104 -30.39 19.42 3.01
CA ASP A 104 -29.89 19.30 1.62
C ASP A 104 -28.48 19.90 1.52
N ILE A 105 -27.63 19.32 0.65
CA ILE A 105 -26.31 19.85 0.35
C ILE A 105 -26.43 20.85 -0.81
N ASP A 106 -25.88 22.04 -0.66
CA ASP A 106 -25.83 23.01 -1.74
C ASP A 106 -25.06 22.46 -2.96
N PRO A 107 -25.47 22.81 -4.21
CA PRO A 107 -24.79 22.31 -5.39
C PRO A 107 -23.34 22.75 -5.43
N ILE A 108 -22.41 21.79 -5.49
CA ILE A 108 -20.97 22.01 -5.58
C ILE A 108 -20.51 21.68 -7.01
N GLU A 109 -19.68 22.52 -7.58
CA GLU A 109 -18.99 22.25 -8.83
C GLU A 109 -17.68 21.49 -8.55
N ALA A 110 -17.43 20.43 -9.30
CA ALA A 110 -16.22 19.67 -9.22
C ALA A 110 -15.62 19.46 -10.59
N SER A 111 -14.31 19.58 -10.71
CA SER A 111 -13.58 19.39 -11.95
C SER A 111 -12.32 18.55 -11.75
N LEU A 112 -11.95 17.84 -12.83
CA LEU A 112 -10.74 17.06 -12.96
C LEU A 112 -10.04 17.48 -14.25
N THR A 113 -8.76 17.81 -14.17
CA THR A 113 -7.87 18.00 -15.31
C THR A 113 -6.71 17.03 -15.22
N LEU A 114 -6.46 16.29 -16.31
CA LEU A 114 -5.35 15.34 -16.43
C LEU A 114 -4.35 15.86 -17.44
N GLU A 115 -3.07 15.93 -17.03
CA GLU A 115 -2.00 16.51 -17.84
C GLU A 115 -0.75 15.61 -17.85
N LEU A 116 -0.11 15.50 -18.99
CA LEU A 116 1.17 14.80 -19.15
C LEU A 116 2.12 15.62 -20.01
N ALA A 117 3.32 15.91 -19.49
CA ALA A 117 4.35 16.68 -20.18
C ALA A 117 3.86 18.04 -20.75
N GLY A 118 2.92 18.70 -20.06
CA GLY A 118 2.36 19.99 -20.48
C GLY A 118 1.20 19.89 -21.48
N GLU A 119 0.79 18.68 -21.86
CA GLU A 119 -0.38 18.43 -22.70
C GLU A 119 -1.58 18.06 -21.81
N THR A 120 -2.71 18.72 -21.97
CA THR A 120 -3.97 18.32 -21.36
C THR A 120 -4.52 17.09 -22.09
N LEU A 121 -4.54 15.95 -21.41
CA LEU A 121 -5.05 14.69 -21.94
C LEU A 121 -6.57 14.59 -21.86
N ALA A 122 -7.14 15.10 -20.77
CA ALA A 122 -8.58 15.08 -20.54
C ALA A 122 -8.98 16.12 -19.48
N ALA A 123 -10.23 16.57 -19.57
CA ALA A 123 -10.87 17.37 -18.52
C ALA A 123 -12.33 16.90 -18.35
N SER A 124 -12.81 16.95 -17.12
CA SER A 124 -14.18 16.60 -16.75
C SER A 124 -14.69 17.60 -15.72
N MET A 125 -15.97 17.91 -15.78
CA MET A 125 -16.65 18.80 -14.85
C MET A 125 -18.04 18.26 -14.54
N VAL A 126 -18.45 18.36 -13.29
CA VAL A 126 -19.78 17.96 -12.84
C VAL A 126 -20.27 18.91 -11.75
N ARG A 127 -21.60 19.10 -11.70
CA ARG A 127 -22.27 19.81 -10.61
C ARG A 127 -23.15 18.81 -9.85
N MET A 128 -23.00 18.78 -8.53
CA MET A 128 -23.60 17.73 -7.72
C MET A 128 -24.04 18.21 -6.33
N ARG A 129 -24.82 17.36 -5.63
CA ARG A 129 -25.30 17.54 -4.26
C ARG A 129 -25.08 16.24 -3.49
N SER A 130 -23.80 15.93 -3.17
CA SER A 130 -23.45 14.68 -2.46
C SER A 130 -22.13 14.83 -1.72
N ARG A 131 -21.93 14.02 -0.69
CA ARG A 131 -20.64 13.89 0.03
C ARG A 131 -19.62 13.01 -0.68
N SER A 132 -20.02 12.36 -1.76
CA SER A 132 -19.12 11.58 -2.61
C SER A 132 -19.46 11.83 -4.06
N LEU A 133 -18.44 11.83 -4.90
CA LEU A 133 -18.60 12.03 -6.34
C LEU A 133 -17.64 11.15 -7.13
N ARG A 134 -18.03 10.91 -8.37
CA ARG A 134 -17.22 10.22 -9.35
C ARG A 134 -16.99 11.11 -10.55
N LEU A 135 -15.73 11.43 -10.84
CA LEU A 135 -15.31 12.11 -12.05
C LEU A 135 -14.72 11.09 -13.02
N VAL A 136 -15.24 11.05 -14.24
CA VAL A 136 -14.78 10.17 -15.30
C VAL A 136 -14.16 11.02 -16.41
N ALA A 137 -12.93 10.70 -16.78
CA ALA A 137 -12.20 11.35 -17.85
C ALA A 137 -11.87 10.34 -18.96
N GLN A 138 -12.07 10.73 -20.21
CA GLN A 138 -11.71 9.92 -21.38
C GLN A 138 -10.32 10.32 -21.86
N ILE A 139 -9.42 9.33 -22.00
CA ILE A 139 -8.09 9.49 -22.58
C ILE A 139 -8.02 8.59 -23.83
N PRO A 140 -8.43 9.06 -25.01
CA PRO A 140 -8.56 8.22 -26.22
C PRO A 140 -7.26 7.47 -26.58
N GLY A 141 -6.10 8.03 -26.23
CA GLY A 141 -4.81 7.39 -26.46
C GLY A 141 -4.64 6.04 -25.73
N LEU A 142 -5.38 5.78 -24.64
CA LEU A 142 -5.32 4.48 -23.94
C LEU A 142 -5.84 3.33 -24.82
N ALA A 143 -6.82 3.57 -25.68
CA ALA A 143 -7.31 2.58 -26.62
C ALA A 143 -6.31 2.26 -27.75
N ASN A 144 -5.28 3.11 -27.93
CA ASN A 144 -4.25 2.92 -28.94
C ASN A 144 -2.95 2.36 -28.28
N ARG A 145 -2.65 1.10 -28.51
CA ARG A 145 -1.45 0.47 -27.95
C ARG A 145 -0.12 1.16 -28.31
N GLN A 146 -0.08 1.94 -29.40
CA GLN A 146 1.12 2.71 -29.76
C GLN A 146 1.40 3.85 -28.77
N GLU A 147 0.38 4.34 -28.06
CA GLU A 147 0.51 5.39 -27.04
C GLU A 147 0.88 4.85 -25.64
N TRP A 148 0.81 3.54 -25.43
CA TRP A 148 1.03 2.94 -24.12
C TRP A 148 2.42 3.24 -23.55
N GLY A 149 3.45 3.29 -24.38
CA GLY A 149 4.81 3.66 -23.94
C GLY A 149 4.90 5.06 -23.32
N ARG A 150 3.98 5.96 -23.69
CA ARG A 150 3.87 7.33 -23.18
C ARG A 150 2.88 7.45 -22.03
N LEU A 151 1.76 6.70 -22.07
CA LEU A 151 0.65 6.88 -21.15
C LEU A 151 0.69 5.94 -19.94
N LEU A 152 1.17 4.70 -20.14
CA LEU A 152 1.18 3.73 -19.06
C LEU A 152 2.43 3.87 -18.19
N TRP A 153 2.23 3.66 -16.90
CA TRP A 153 3.33 3.49 -15.96
C TRP A 153 3.95 2.09 -16.09
N SER A 154 5.26 2.02 -16.11
CA SER A 154 6.02 0.78 -16.02
C SER A 154 7.38 1.04 -15.36
N PRO A 155 8.11 0.00 -14.89
CA PRO A 155 9.46 0.19 -14.36
C PRO A 155 10.42 0.89 -15.33
N ALA A 156 10.30 0.62 -16.62
CA ALA A 156 11.13 1.25 -17.65
C ALA A 156 10.68 2.68 -18.02
N HIS A 157 9.39 2.94 -17.90
CA HIS A 157 8.75 4.20 -18.22
C HIS A 157 7.78 4.60 -17.10
N PRO A 158 8.28 5.20 -16.00
CA PRO A 158 7.46 5.53 -14.84
C PRO A 158 6.61 6.77 -15.08
N ASN A 159 5.74 6.69 -16.10
CA ASN A 159 4.88 7.80 -16.49
C ASN A 159 3.80 8.04 -15.44
N LEU A 160 3.72 9.27 -14.97
CA LEU A 160 2.72 9.74 -14.02
C LEU A 160 1.95 10.89 -14.65
N ILE A 161 0.66 10.71 -14.83
CA ILE A 161 -0.25 11.72 -15.34
C ILE A 161 -0.62 12.64 -14.18
N ASN A 162 -0.27 13.92 -14.26
CA ASN A 162 -0.64 14.90 -13.25
C ASN A 162 -2.15 15.12 -13.26
N ALA A 163 -2.71 15.25 -12.08
CA ALA A 163 -4.13 15.47 -11.88
C ALA A 163 -4.34 16.71 -11.00
N ARG A 164 -5.18 17.62 -11.46
CA ARG A 164 -5.71 18.74 -10.69
C ARG A 164 -7.20 18.49 -10.46
N ILE A 165 -7.59 18.47 -9.20
CA ILE A 165 -8.96 18.25 -8.77
C ILE A 165 -9.42 19.49 -8.01
N CYS A 166 -10.51 20.11 -8.45
CA CYS A 166 -11.12 21.23 -7.72
C CYS A 166 -12.53 20.85 -7.31
N VAL A 167 -12.92 21.16 -6.07
CA VAL A 167 -14.26 20.95 -5.56
C VAL A 167 -14.65 22.19 -4.74
N GLY A 168 -15.56 23.01 -5.28
CA GLY A 168 -15.84 24.33 -4.68
C GLY A 168 -14.58 25.16 -4.61
N ASP A 169 -14.20 25.55 -3.37
CA ASP A 169 -13.01 26.37 -3.09
C ASP A 169 -11.77 25.51 -2.79
N ASP A 170 -11.89 24.19 -2.75
CA ASP A 170 -10.75 23.30 -2.48
C ASP A 170 -10.07 22.82 -3.75
N GLU A 171 -8.75 22.78 -3.73
CA GLU A 171 -7.91 22.29 -4.84
C GLU A 171 -6.88 21.28 -4.33
N VAL A 172 -6.86 20.10 -4.95
CA VAL A 172 -5.87 19.07 -4.69
C VAL A 172 -5.10 18.75 -5.97
N VAL A 173 -3.77 18.76 -5.85
CA VAL A 173 -2.86 18.28 -6.89
C VAL A 173 -2.42 16.87 -6.57
N SER A 174 -2.63 15.96 -7.51
CA SER A 174 -2.32 14.54 -7.39
C SER A 174 -1.68 14.02 -8.69
N TYR A 175 -1.51 12.72 -8.78
CA TYR A 175 -1.15 12.02 -10.02
C TYR A 175 -1.81 10.64 -10.09
N VAL A 176 -1.88 10.10 -11.29
CA VAL A 176 -2.27 8.72 -11.54
C VAL A 176 -1.24 8.03 -12.43
N GLY A 177 -0.82 6.83 -12.04
CA GLY A 177 -0.01 5.94 -12.85
C GLY A 177 -0.85 4.78 -13.36
N ILE A 178 -1.25 4.84 -14.62
CA ILE A 178 -2.11 3.83 -15.25
C ILE A 178 -1.28 2.62 -15.60
N ARG A 179 -1.67 1.45 -15.16
CA ARG A 179 -1.00 0.18 -15.47
C ARG A 179 -1.95 -1.00 -15.35
N ASP A 180 -1.57 -2.11 -15.94
CA ASP A 180 -2.12 -3.43 -15.66
C ASP A 180 -1.08 -4.27 -14.89
N VAL A 181 -1.50 -4.98 -13.85
CA VAL A 181 -0.72 -5.99 -13.16
C VAL A 181 -1.49 -7.30 -13.23
N SER A 182 -0.99 -8.22 -14.01
CA SER A 182 -1.64 -9.50 -14.25
C SER A 182 -0.70 -10.69 -14.03
N LEU A 183 -1.27 -11.87 -13.96
CA LEU A 183 -0.55 -13.12 -13.84
C LEU A 183 -0.87 -13.99 -15.04
N SER A 184 0.15 -14.32 -15.82
CA SER A 184 0.06 -15.42 -16.78
C SER A 184 0.42 -16.75 -16.10
N HIS A 185 0.37 -17.86 -16.85
CA HIS A 185 0.73 -19.19 -16.31
C HIS A 185 2.14 -19.26 -15.69
N ARG A 186 3.04 -18.32 -15.99
CA ARG A 186 4.46 -18.40 -15.62
C ARG A 186 5.05 -17.11 -15.08
N TYR A 187 4.39 -15.99 -15.30
CA TYR A 187 4.99 -14.68 -15.07
C TYR A 187 4.02 -13.72 -14.40
N LEU A 188 4.56 -12.88 -13.54
CA LEU A 188 3.97 -11.60 -13.25
C LEU A 188 4.16 -10.71 -14.49
N GLU A 189 3.10 -10.06 -14.92
CA GLU A 189 3.12 -9.17 -16.07
C GLU A 189 2.76 -7.75 -15.66
N ILE A 190 3.51 -6.79 -16.19
CA ILE A 190 3.16 -5.37 -16.12
C ILE A 190 2.83 -4.91 -17.53
N ASN A 191 1.60 -4.43 -17.74
CA ASN A 191 1.10 -4.04 -19.07
C ASN A 191 1.28 -5.15 -20.13
N HIS A 192 0.95 -6.40 -19.75
CA HIS A 192 1.09 -7.61 -20.54
C HIS A 192 2.53 -7.95 -20.96
N GLN A 193 3.52 -7.40 -20.25
CA GLN A 193 4.93 -7.73 -20.46
C GLN A 193 5.45 -8.57 -19.29
N PRO A 194 5.99 -9.77 -19.53
CA PRO A 194 6.60 -10.60 -18.51
C PRO A 194 7.67 -9.82 -17.73
N THR A 195 7.56 -9.83 -16.41
CA THR A 195 8.43 -9.06 -15.54
C THR A 195 9.12 -9.98 -14.54
N TYR A 196 10.45 -10.04 -14.62
CA TYR A 196 11.26 -10.76 -13.64
C TYR A 196 11.63 -9.86 -12.47
N LEU A 197 11.24 -10.25 -11.26
CA LEU A 197 11.50 -9.49 -10.05
C LEU A 197 12.89 -9.84 -9.49
N ARG A 198 13.75 -8.85 -9.37
CA ARG A 198 15.02 -8.91 -8.64
C ARG A 198 14.91 -7.90 -7.50
N GLY A 199 14.70 -8.39 -6.29
CA GLY A 199 14.36 -7.54 -5.18
C GLY A 199 15.31 -7.61 -4.01
N VAL A 200 15.12 -6.63 -3.14
CA VAL A 200 15.76 -6.52 -1.83
C VAL A 200 14.70 -6.31 -0.76
N LEU A 201 14.96 -6.86 0.43
CA LEU A 201 14.14 -6.68 1.62
C LEU A 201 14.47 -5.34 2.28
N ASP A 202 13.46 -4.53 2.59
CA ASP A 202 13.58 -3.30 3.36
C ASP A 202 12.78 -3.42 4.66
N GLN A 203 13.48 -3.50 5.79
CA GLN A 203 12.87 -3.58 7.12
C GLN A 203 12.70 -2.21 7.79
N GLY A 204 13.27 -1.15 7.22
CA GLY A 204 13.05 0.24 7.65
C GLY A 204 13.60 0.60 9.02
N TYR A 205 14.74 0.01 9.41
CA TYR A 205 15.44 0.37 10.64
C TYR A 205 16.75 1.11 10.35
N TRP A 206 17.00 2.16 11.11
CA TRP A 206 18.11 3.08 10.94
C TRP A 206 19.01 3.05 12.19
N PRO A 207 20.34 3.04 12.06
CA PRO A 207 21.23 2.96 13.21
C PRO A 207 21.07 4.10 14.22
N SER A 208 20.69 5.29 13.77
CA SER A 208 20.61 6.50 14.59
C SER A 208 19.20 6.84 15.09
N SER A 209 18.16 6.31 14.45
CA SER A 209 16.78 6.74 14.66
C SER A 209 15.78 5.59 14.69
N TYR A 210 16.28 4.36 14.70
CA TYR A 210 15.47 3.14 14.74
C TYR A 210 14.44 3.09 13.59
N PHE A 211 13.15 3.16 13.93
CA PHE A 211 12.06 2.97 12.99
C PHE A 211 11.68 4.25 12.20
N THR A 212 12.22 5.38 12.60
CA THR A 212 12.00 6.67 11.92
C THR A 212 13.15 6.96 10.96
N ALA A 213 12.85 7.22 9.69
CA ALA A 213 13.88 7.64 8.75
C ALA A 213 14.55 8.94 9.22
N PRO A 214 15.89 9.06 9.16
CA PRO A 214 16.61 10.24 9.65
C PRO A 214 16.33 11.50 8.82
N SER A 215 15.88 11.34 7.58
CA SER A 215 15.42 12.41 6.72
C SER A 215 14.56 11.88 5.55
N PRO A 216 13.76 12.74 4.89
CA PRO A 216 13.07 12.36 3.66
C PRO A 216 14.02 11.91 2.54
N GLN A 217 15.21 12.48 2.48
CA GLN A 217 16.23 12.12 1.50
C GLN A 217 16.79 10.72 1.72
N ALA A 218 16.86 10.26 2.98
CA ALA A 218 17.31 8.91 3.29
C ALA A 218 16.38 7.83 2.70
N LEU A 219 15.06 8.06 2.74
CA LEU A 219 14.08 7.17 2.10
C LEU A 219 14.29 7.04 0.58
N LYS A 220 14.62 8.15 -0.08
CA LYS A 220 14.95 8.15 -1.51
C LYS A 220 16.25 7.44 -1.78
N ALA A 221 17.28 7.70 -0.97
CA ALA A 221 18.61 7.13 -1.12
C ALA A 221 18.60 5.59 -1.03
N ASP A 222 17.76 5.00 -0.18
CA ASP A 222 17.62 3.54 -0.09
C ASP A 222 17.12 2.94 -1.41
N LEU A 223 16.10 3.57 -2.03
CA LEU A 223 15.60 3.13 -3.33
C LEU A 223 16.64 3.33 -4.45
N GLU A 224 17.37 4.45 -4.42
CA GLU A 224 18.45 4.72 -5.37
C GLU A 224 19.57 3.69 -5.24
N LEU A 225 19.98 3.36 -4.02
CA LEU A 225 20.98 2.34 -3.75
C LEU A 225 20.54 0.95 -4.24
N ALA A 226 19.29 0.56 -3.96
CA ALA A 226 18.73 -0.69 -4.46
C ALA A 226 18.77 -0.74 -6.00
N ARG A 227 18.34 0.32 -6.67
CA ARG A 227 18.38 0.43 -8.14
C ARG A 227 19.82 0.36 -8.68
N ASP A 228 20.76 1.08 -8.07
CA ASP A 228 22.15 1.13 -8.50
C ASP A 228 22.87 -0.21 -8.34
N MET A 229 22.41 -1.05 -7.40
CA MET A 229 22.80 -2.46 -7.25
C MET A 229 22.13 -3.40 -8.27
N GLY A 230 21.22 -2.90 -9.12
CA GLY A 230 20.55 -3.66 -10.17
C GLY A 230 19.23 -4.31 -9.75
N PHE A 231 18.70 -3.97 -8.58
CA PHE A 231 17.37 -4.38 -8.18
C PHE A 231 16.29 -3.53 -8.88
N ASN A 232 15.16 -4.16 -9.19
CA ASN A 232 14.00 -3.49 -9.78
C ASN A 232 12.76 -3.53 -8.87
N PHE A 233 12.94 -4.06 -7.66
CA PHE A 233 11.86 -4.32 -6.74
C PHE A 233 12.35 -4.20 -5.28
N VAL A 234 11.51 -3.65 -4.41
CA VAL A 234 11.73 -3.57 -2.96
C VAL A 234 10.52 -4.17 -2.23
N ARG A 235 10.79 -5.11 -1.35
CA ARG A 235 9.79 -5.63 -0.43
C ARG A 235 9.84 -4.83 0.86
N ILE A 236 8.80 -4.03 1.12
CA ILE A 236 8.64 -3.29 2.37
C ILE A 236 8.13 -4.28 3.41
N HIS A 237 9.05 -4.75 4.27
CA HIS A 237 8.82 -5.94 5.07
C HIS A 237 8.35 -5.62 6.49
N GLU A 238 7.27 -6.29 6.89
CA GLU A 238 6.73 -6.29 8.25
C GLU A 238 6.38 -4.88 8.78
N ARG A 239 6.00 -3.97 7.89
CA ARG A 239 5.61 -2.59 8.22
C ARG A 239 4.84 -1.94 7.09
N SER A 240 4.15 -0.86 7.39
CA SER A 240 3.61 0.02 6.36
C SER A 240 4.73 0.86 5.72
N ALA A 241 4.67 1.07 4.41
CA ALA A 241 5.58 1.98 3.72
C ALA A 241 5.40 3.43 4.19
N ASP A 242 6.46 4.23 4.18
CA ASP A 242 6.31 5.69 4.23
C ASP A 242 5.74 6.17 2.88
N ARG A 243 4.80 7.10 2.90
CA ARG A 243 4.17 7.65 1.67
C ARG A 243 5.19 8.23 0.70
N ARG A 244 6.26 8.84 1.23
CA ARG A 244 7.35 9.39 0.41
C ARG A 244 8.16 8.29 -0.26
N THR A 245 8.37 7.15 0.40
CA THR A 245 8.99 5.97 -0.23
C THR A 245 8.18 5.51 -1.43
N LEU A 246 6.85 5.38 -1.28
CA LEU A 246 5.98 4.99 -2.40
C LEU A 246 5.99 6.05 -3.52
N THR A 247 5.94 7.33 -3.18
CA THR A 247 6.02 8.43 -4.15
C THR A 247 7.34 8.39 -4.94
N TRP A 248 8.46 8.12 -4.28
CA TRP A 248 9.76 7.96 -4.97
C TRP A 248 9.79 6.69 -5.81
N ALA A 249 9.25 5.58 -5.31
CA ALA A 249 9.12 4.34 -6.07
C ALA A 249 8.30 4.54 -7.35
N ASP A 250 7.17 5.25 -7.27
CA ASP A 250 6.35 5.60 -8.42
C ASP A 250 7.13 6.38 -9.48
N ARG A 251 7.90 7.39 -9.05
CA ARG A 251 8.70 8.26 -9.94
C ARG A 251 9.93 7.59 -10.52
N MET A 252 10.47 6.60 -9.80
CA MET A 252 11.70 5.90 -10.18
C MET A 252 11.45 4.61 -10.96
N GLY A 253 10.21 4.15 -11.05
CA GLY A 253 9.86 2.85 -11.62
C GLY A 253 10.30 1.67 -10.75
N MET A 254 10.52 1.88 -9.44
CA MET A 254 10.85 0.82 -8.51
C MET A 254 9.57 0.11 -8.08
N MET A 255 9.44 -1.16 -8.37
CA MET A 255 8.29 -1.96 -7.93
C MET A 255 8.33 -2.20 -6.42
N VAL A 256 7.17 -2.32 -5.79
CA VAL A 256 7.04 -2.49 -4.35
C VAL A 256 6.05 -3.63 -4.03
N TRP A 257 6.39 -4.46 -3.05
CA TRP A 257 5.40 -5.25 -2.31
C TRP A 257 5.07 -4.56 -1.00
N GLY A 258 3.76 -4.35 -0.77
CA GLY A 258 3.24 -3.74 0.45
C GLY A 258 2.81 -4.81 1.44
N GLU A 259 3.38 -4.77 2.64
CA GLU A 259 3.10 -5.75 3.69
C GLU A 259 2.41 -5.12 4.89
N SER A 260 1.74 -5.98 5.67
CA SER A 260 1.32 -5.69 7.03
C SER A 260 2.46 -5.95 8.03
N ALA A 261 2.40 -5.30 9.17
CA ALA A 261 3.14 -5.74 10.34
C ALA A 261 2.45 -6.95 10.96
N SER A 262 3.17 -8.03 11.19
CA SER A 262 2.60 -9.23 11.82
C SER A 262 2.33 -9.02 13.31
N ALA A 263 1.23 -9.60 13.82
CA ALA A 263 1.09 -9.99 15.21
C ALA A 263 1.85 -11.32 15.45
N TYR A 264 2.19 -11.63 16.69
CA TYR A 264 2.92 -12.87 17.04
C TYR A 264 2.06 -13.87 17.82
N ALA A 265 0.80 -13.53 18.10
CA ALA A 265 -0.17 -14.44 18.69
C ALA A 265 -1.53 -14.26 18.04
N PHE A 266 -2.23 -15.37 17.82
CA PHE A 266 -3.60 -15.37 17.34
C PHE A 266 -4.57 -15.16 18.50
N SER A 267 -5.41 -14.13 18.42
CA SER A 267 -6.49 -13.83 19.37
C SER A 267 -7.62 -13.07 18.67
N ASP A 268 -8.75 -12.95 19.31
CA ASP A 268 -9.86 -12.12 18.78
C ASP A 268 -9.42 -10.63 18.66
N ARG A 269 -8.55 -10.18 19.55
CA ARG A 269 -7.96 -8.84 19.47
C ARG A 269 -7.03 -8.72 18.26
N ALA A 270 -6.12 -9.68 18.05
CA ALA A 270 -5.24 -9.69 16.88
C ALA A 270 -6.03 -9.67 15.57
N VAL A 271 -7.11 -10.47 15.47
CA VAL A 271 -8.01 -10.46 14.31
C VAL A 271 -8.58 -9.07 14.07
N SER A 272 -9.12 -8.42 15.11
CA SER A 272 -9.75 -7.10 15.00
C SER A 272 -8.75 -6.02 14.57
N VAL A 273 -7.64 -5.86 15.31
CA VAL A 273 -6.69 -4.76 15.08
C VAL A 273 -5.93 -4.93 13.78
N THR A 274 -5.53 -6.16 13.42
CA THR A 274 -4.86 -6.44 12.15
C THR A 274 -5.78 -6.17 10.96
N THR A 275 -7.06 -6.56 11.05
CA THR A 275 -8.03 -6.29 9.98
C THR A 275 -8.22 -4.79 9.78
N GLN A 276 -8.35 -4.02 10.87
CA GLN A 276 -8.56 -2.57 10.78
C GLN A 276 -7.32 -1.87 10.22
N GLU A 277 -6.13 -2.15 10.76
CA GLU A 277 -4.89 -1.54 10.25
C GLU A 277 -4.64 -1.90 8.78
N TRP A 278 -4.89 -3.15 8.39
CA TRP A 278 -4.73 -3.57 7.02
C TRP A 278 -5.71 -2.89 6.06
N HIS A 279 -6.97 -2.80 6.46
CA HIS A 279 -7.98 -2.05 5.71
C HIS A 279 -7.52 -0.61 5.44
N ASP A 280 -7.10 0.09 6.47
CA ASP A 280 -6.69 1.49 6.38
C ASP A 280 -5.40 1.65 5.55
N LEU A 281 -4.47 0.69 5.66
CA LEU A 281 -3.25 0.66 4.87
C LEU A 281 -3.54 0.48 3.37
N VAL A 282 -4.41 -0.44 3.00
CA VAL A 282 -4.80 -0.66 1.60
C VAL A 282 -5.47 0.59 1.03
N LEU A 283 -6.41 1.20 1.76
CA LEU A 283 -7.06 2.45 1.32
C LEU A 283 -6.06 3.59 1.14
N ARG A 284 -5.07 3.70 2.04
CA ARG A 284 -4.03 4.73 1.97
C ARG A 284 -3.15 4.58 0.74
N ASP A 285 -2.74 3.34 0.40
CA ASP A 285 -1.63 3.10 -0.52
C ASP A 285 -2.06 2.59 -1.91
N ARG A 286 -3.32 2.19 -2.11
CA ARG A 286 -3.80 1.59 -3.37
C ARG A 286 -3.62 2.46 -4.62
N ASN A 287 -3.51 3.78 -4.47
CA ASN A 287 -3.30 4.71 -5.59
C ASN A 287 -1.87 4.67 -6.16
N HIS A 288 -0.90 4.07 -5.45
CA HIS A 288 0.49 4.02 -5.89
C HIS A 288 0.69 2.96 -6.98
N PRO A 289 1.10 3.33 -8.20
CA PRO A 289 1.31 2.38 -9.28
C PRO A 289 2.50 1.45 -9.06
N SER A 290 3.52 1.90 -8.32
CA SER A 290 4.70 1.09 -7.97
C SER A 290 4.38 -0.11 -7.09
N LEU A 291 3.32 -0.02 -6.28
CA LEU A 291 2.86 -1.12 -5.45
C LEU A 291 2.18 -2.15 -6.35
N ILE A 292 2.79 -3.33 -6.51
CA ILE A 292 2.36 -4.35 -7.48
C ILE A 292 1.81 -5.63 -6.86
N VAL A 293 2.01 -5.83 -5.55
CA VAL A 293 1.51 -6.99 -4.79
C VAL A 293 1.19 -6.57 -3.37
N TRP A 294 0.10 -7.12 -2.82
CA TRP A 294 -0.24 -7.02 -1.40
C TRP A 294 0.12 -8.31 -0.66
N VAL A 295 0.65 -8.17 0.57
CA VAL A 295 1.09 -9.29 1.42
C VAL A 295 0.61 -9.07 2.86
N PRO A 296 -0.60 -9.54 3.22
CA PRO A 296 -1.13 -9.34 4.57
C PRO A 296 -0.45 -10.15 5.67
N PHE A 297 0.14 -11.31 5.35
CA PHE A 297 0.81 -12.16 6.33
C PHE A 297 2.18 -12.61 5.82
N ASN A 298 3.11 -12.79 6.76
CA ASN A 298 4.47 -13.27 6.52
C ASN A 298 4.81 -14.43 7.44
N GLU A 299 5.36 -15.52 6.89
CA GLU A 299 5.92 -16.65 7.66
C GLU A 299 4.99 -17.20 8.75
N SER A 300 3.70 -17.19 8.50
CA SER A 300 2.65 -17.66 9.42
C SER A 300 2.65 -16.97 10.80
N TRP A 301 3.36 -15.84 10.97
CA TRP A 301 3.31 -15.08 12.21
C TRP A 301 1.89 -14.60 12.49
N GLY A 302 1.41 -14.84 13.71
CA GLY A 302 0.03 -14.53 14.13
C GLY A 302 -1.04 -15.48 13.58
N VAL A 303 -0.66 -16.44 12.72
CA VAL A 303 -1.51 -17.49 12.15
C VAL A 303 -0.78 -18.83 12.09
N ASP A 304 -0.04 -19.14 13.14
CA ASP A 304 0.89 -20.27 13.30
C ASP A 304 0.27 -21.66 13.11
N LEU A 305 -1.05 -21.76 13.23
CA LEU A 305 -1.81 -22.99 12.98
C LEU A 305 -2.63 -22.92 11.66
N ILE A 306 -2.18 -22.13 10.69
CA ILE A 306 -2.90 -21.90 9.42
C ILE A 306 -3.23 -23.22 8.67
N VAL A 307 -2.40 -24.25 8.82
CA VAL A 307 -2.63 -25.57 8.17
C VAL A 307 -3.79 -26.33 8.83
N THR A 308 -3.97 -26.19 10.13
CA THR A 308 -4.87 -27.07 10.92
C THR A 308 -6.03 -26.35 11.56
N SER A 309 -5.95 -25.03 11.76
CA SER A 309 -6.98 -24.24 12.45
C SER A 309 -7.98 -23.62 11.47
N PRO A 310 -9.25 -24.06 11.45
CA PRO A 310 -10.28 -23.43 10.63
C PRO A 310 -10.49 -21.94 10.93
N LYS A 311 -10.26 -21.51 12.17
CA LYS A 311 -10.37 -20.09 12.57
C LYS A 311 -9.28 -19.25 11.90
N GLN A 312 -8.01 -19.71 11.93
CA GLN A 312 -6.91 -18.99 11.30
C GLN A 312 -7.05 -18.99 9.78
N GLN A 313 -7.46 -20.10 9.18
CA GLN A 313 -7.77 -20.16 7.74
C GLN A 313 -8.87 -19.18 7.36
N ALA A 314 -9.96 -19.11 8.13
CA ALA A 314 -11.02 -18.16 7.87
C ALA A 314 -10.56 -16.71 7.99
N PHE A 315 -9.70 -16.41 8.97
CA PHE A 315 -9.12 -15.08 9.14
C PHE A 315 -8.26 -14.69 7.92
N VAL A 316 -7.32 -15.53 7.50
CA VAL A 316 -6.48 -15.25 6.34
C VAL A 316 -7.31 -15.05 5.08
N ARG A 317 -8.30 -15.94 4.81
CA ARG A 317 -9.19 -15.77 3.66
C ARG A 317 -10.02 -14.48 3.73
N SER A 318 -10.47 -14.09 4.91
CA SER A 318 -11.23 -12.84 5.07
C SER A 318 -10.39 -11.61 4.75
N VAL A 319 -9.12 -11.60 5.16
CA VAL A 319 -8.20 -10.48 4.87
C VAL A 319 -7.85 -10.44 3.39
N VAL A 320 -7.62 -11.58 2.74
CA VAL A 320 -7.41 -11.65 1.28
C VAL A 320 -8.64 -11.12 0.53
N ALA A 321 -9.84 -11.62 0.86
CA ALA A 321 -11.07 -11.16 0.21
C ALA A 321 -11.35 -9.66 0.44
N LEU A 322 -11.05 -9.15 1.63
CA LEU A 322 -11.11 -7.72 1.93
C LEU A 322 -10.15 -6.93 1.02
N THR A 323 -8.92 -7.40 0.87
CA THR A 323 -7.93 -6.74 0.03
C THR A 323 -8.39 -6.67 -1.42
N GLU A 324 -8.87 -7.79 -1.97
CA GLU A 324 -9.41 -7.86 -3.33
C GLU A 324 -10.63 -6.96 -3.54
N ALA A 325 -11.48 -6.82 -2.52
CA ALA A 325 -12.63 -5.92 -2.57
C ALA A 325 -12.25 -4.44 -2.54
N LEU A 326 -11.16 -4.09 -1.85
CA LEU A 326 -10.66 -2.72 -1.74
C LEU A 326 -9.76 -2.33 -2.91
N ASP A 327 -9.00 -3.29 -3.45
CA ASP A 327 -8.06 -3.09 -4.54
C ASP A 327 -7.88 -4.37 -5.37
N GLY A 328 -8.68 -4.52 -6.41
CA GLY A 328 -8.59 -5.61 -7.37
C GLY A 328 -7.57 -5.37 -8.50
N THR A 329 -6.70 -4.36 -8.41
CA THR A 329 -5.78 -3.98 -9.51
C THR A 329 -4.44 -4.71 -9.47
N ARG A 330 -4.19 -5.53 -8.44
CA ARG A 330 -2.95 -6.29 -8.23
C ARG A 330 -3.19 -7.55 -7.40
N PRO A 331 -2.34 -8.58 -7.54
CA PRO A 331 -2.49 -9.83 -6.81
C PRO A 331 -2.23 -9.66 -5.31
N VAL A 332 -2.80 -10.59 -4.53
CA VAL A 332 -2.59 -10.72 -3.09
C VAL A 332 -1.88 -12.05 -2.81
N ILE A 333 -0.76 -12.04 -2.10
CA ILE A 333 -0.12 -13.23 -1.55
C ILE A 333 -0.67 -13.42 -0.14
N ALA A 334 -1.38 -14.51 0.09
CA ALA A 334 -2.10 -14.74 1.35
C ALA A 334 -1.18 -14.77 2.58
N ASN A 335 -0.06 -15.50 2.47
CA ASN A 335 0.98 -15.63 3.50
C ASN A 335 2.32 -15.88 2.79
N ASP A 336 3.28 -14.99 2.96
CA ASP A 336 4.52 -15.08 2.21
C ASP A 336 5.52 -16.05 2.87
N GLY A 337 6.12 -16.89 2.04
CA GLY A 337 7.31 -17.66 2.36
C GLY A 337 7.10 -19.03 3.01
N TRP A 338 6.06 -19.20 3.82
CA TRP A 338 5.75 -20.46 4.54
C TRP A 338 4.40 -21.03 4.09
N GLU A 339 3.66 -21.70 4.99
CA GLU A 339 2.41 -22.36 4.65
C GLU A 339 1.41 -21.37 4.07
N GLN A 340 0.86 -21.70 2.94
CA GLN A 340 -0.08 -20.84 2.21
C GLN A 340 -1.43 -21.52 2.07
N LEU A 341 -2.47 -20.69 2.03
CA LEU A 341 -3.79 -21.06 1.54
C LEU A 341 -3.85 -20.84 0.02
N GLU A 342 -5.07 -20.75 -0.53
CA GLU A 342 -5.26 -20.39 -1.92
C GLU A 342 -4.63 -19.03 -2.21
N THR A 343 -3.72 -18.97 -3.15
CA THR A 343 -2.98 -17.76 -3.55
C THR A 343 -2.66 -17.82 -5.04
N PRO A 344 -2.72 -16.69 -5.74
CA PRO A 344 -2.35 -16.66 -7.16
C PRO A 344 -0.83 -16.78 -7.39
N ILE A 345 -0.03 -16.43 -6.37
CA ILE A 345 1.43 -16.51 -6.38
C ILE A 345 1.87 -17.39 -5.21
N VAL A 346 2.63 -18.44 -5.49
CA VAL A 346 3.25 -19.28 -4.46
C VAL A 346 4.64 -18.75 -4.18
N THR A 347 4.95 -18.56 -2.91
CA THR A 347 6.25 -18.07 -2.44
C THR A 347 6.87 -19.06 -1.48
N THR A 348 8.20 -19.05 -1.37
CA THR A 348 8.94 -19.82 -0.39
C THR A 348 10.14 -19.04 0.09
N HIS A 349 10.43 -19.12 1.41
CA HIS A 349 11.66 -18.60 1.99
C HIS A 349 12.67 -19.74 2.06
N ASP A 350 13.75 -19.60 1.30
CA ASP A 350 14.87 -20.55 1.31
C ASP A 350 16.03 -19.92 2.07
N TYR A 351 16.35 -20.49 3.22
CA TYR A 351 17.43 -20.02 4.10
C TYR A 351 18.79 -20.66 3.78
N GLY A 352 18.92 -21.29 2.59
CA GLY A 352 20.17 -21.85 2.11
C GLY A 352 21.26 -20.79 1.97
N VAL A 353 22.36 -20.94 2.70
CA VAL A 353 23.49 -19.99 2.71
C VAL A 353 24.55 -20.29 1.66
N TYR A 354 24.47 -21.44 1.01
CA TYR A 354 25.46 -21.86 0.01
C TYR A 354 24.85 -21.85 -1.39
N GLY A 355 25.54 -21.22 -2.34
CA GLY A 355 25.09 -21.12 -3.73
C GLY A 355 24.89 -22.49 -4.41
N GLU A 356 25.59 -23.54 -3.98
CA GLU A 356 25.40 -24.90 -4.46
C GLU A 356 24.03 -25.48 -4.04
N GLN A 357 23.63 -25.26 -2.80
CA GLN A 357 22.31 -25.67 -2.32
C GLN A 357 21.19 -24.95 -3.10
N LEU A 358 21.31 -23.65 -3.30
CA LEU A 358 20.36 -22.89 -4.10
C LEU A 358 20.30 -23.40 -5.54
N ARG A 359 21.43 -23.75 -6.15
CA ARG A 359 21.43 -24.36 -7.50
C ARG A 359 20.69 -25.70 -7.55
N VAL A 360 20.80 -26.51 -6.51
CA VAL A 360 20.07 -27.79 -6.42
C VAL A 360 18.56 -27.54 -6.26
N ASN A 361 18.18 -26.63 -5.36
CA ASN A 361 16.78 -26.33 -5.06
C ASN A 361 16.03 -25.69 -6.24
N TYR A 362 16.74 -24.91 -7.07
CA TYR A 362 16.16 -24.16 -8.20
C TYR A 362 16.66 -24.67 -9.57
N ARG A 363 17.22 -25.87 -9.67
CA ARG A 363 17.80 -26.40 -10.91
C ARG A 363 16.80 -26.59 -12.04
N ASP A 364 15.57 -26.97 -11.69
CA ASP A 364 14.50 -27.25 -12.64
C ASP A 364 13.12 -27.11 -11.96
N ARG A 365 12.07 -27.24 -12.76
CA ARG A 365 10.68 -27.09 -12.29
C ARG A 365 10.28 -28.17 -11.25
N GLU A 366 10.82 -29.36 -11.35
CA GLU A 366 10.52 -30.47 -10.45
C GLU A 366 11.11 -30.21 -9.06
N ALA A 367 12.35 -29.75 -8.99
CA ALA A 367 12.99 -29.33 -7.74
C ALA A 367 12.26 -28.16 -7.06
N VAL A 368 11.83 -27.15 -7.84
CA VAL A 368 11.02 -26.05 -7.31
C VAL A 368 9.67 -26.57 -6.82
N ALA A 369 9.02 -27.48 -7.55
CA ALA A 369 7.75 -28.06 -7.11
C ALA A 369 7.89 -28.86 -5.81
N GLU A 370 8.99 -29.58 -5.62
CA GLU A 370 9.31 -30.26 -4.35
C GLU A 370 9.49 -29.27 -3.20
N LEU A 371 10.21 -28.16 -3.45
CA LEU A 371 10.44 -27.12 -2.47
C LEU A 371 9.13 -26.48 -1.98
N VAL A 372 8.22 -26.16 -2.89
CA VAL A 372 6.94 -25.49 -2.57
C VAL A 372 5.83 -26.46 -2.16
N ASN A 373 5.92 -27.74 -2.43
CA ASN A 373 4.94 -28.74 -1.97
C ASN A 373 4.88 -28.85 -0.44
N GLY A 374 5.93 -28.43 0.26
CA GLY A 374 5.95 -28.33 1.72
C GLY A 374 5.21 -27.10 2.28
N VAL A 375 4.93 -26.09 1.46
CA VAL A 375 4.35 -24.81 1.88
C VAL A 375 2.93 -24.56 1.35
N GLY A 376 2.45 -25.32 0.36
CA GLY A 376 1.14 -25.13 -0.25
C GLY A 376 0.01 -25.92 0.41
N PRO A 377 -1.25 -25.50 0.26
CA PRO A 377 -2.39 -26.30 0.64
C PRO A 377 -2.40 -27.58 -0.19
N GLN A 378 -2.69 -28.71 0.47
CA GLN A 378 -2.64 -30.05 -0.08
C GLN A 378 -3.04 -30.13 -1.56
N GLY A 379 -2.05 -30.40 -2.41
CA GLY A 379 -2.29 -31.00 -3.73
C GLY A 379 -2.52 -30.07 -4.91
N ARG A 380 -2.28 -28.77 -4.86
CA ARG A 380 -2.24 -27.98 -6.09
C ARG A 380 -0.86 -28.09 -6.75
N LYS A 381 -0.82 -28.82 -7.85
CA LYS A 381 0.31 -28.82 -8.77
C LYS A 381 0.44 -27.43 -9.39
N ILE A 382 1.61 -26.81 -9.21
CA ILE A 382 2.04 -25.64 -9.94
C ILE A 382 2.10 -25.95 -11.44
#